data_6fd08a68e244ac2f8f02c3308f784890
#
_entry.id   6fd08a68e244ac2f8f02c3308f784890
#
_cell.length_a   1.000
_cell.length_b   1.000
_cell.length_c   1.000
_cell.angle_alpha   90.00
_cell.angle_beta   90.00
_cell.angle_gamma   90.00
#
_symmetry.space_group_name_H-M   'P 1'
#
loop_
_entity.id
_entity.type
_entity.pdbx_description
1 polymer ?
#
loop_
_entity_poly.entity_id
_entity_poly.type
_entity_poly.pdbx_seq_one_letter_code
_entity_poly.pdbx_strand_id
1 'polypeptide(L)' 'HEKVRQWRRKQALRRTRERRPDMYEKLDLSSKQDKKLLKEMEAEDLEAAEKLDSQQP' A
#
# COMPACT_ATOMS: atom_id res chain seq x y z
N HIS A 1 -4.40 -1.98 18.74
CA HIS A 1 -5.29 -0.92 18.30
C HIS A 1 -4.66 -0.04 17.24
N GLU A 2 -3.42 0.40 17.47
CA GLU A 2 -2.71 1.17 16.47
C GLU A 2 -2.45 0.35 15.21
N LYS A 3 -2.13 -0.92 15.38
CA LYS A 3 -1.89 -1.81 14.25
C LYS A 3 -3.13 -1.98 13.38
N VAL A 4 -4.30 -2.04 14.00
CA VAL A 4 -5.55 -2.16 13.27
C VAL A 4 -5.85 -0.89 12.47
N ARG A 5 -5.60 0.28 13.09
CA ARG A 5 -5.79 1.55 12.40
C ARG A 5 -4.85 1.67 11.22
N GLN A 6 -3.59 1.32 11.39
CA GLN A 6 -2.60 1.36 10.32
C GLN A 6 -2.97 0.41 9.20
N TRP A 7 -3.44 -0.78 9.55
CA TRP A 7 -3.87 -1.75 8.57
C TRP A 7 -5.05 -1.24 7.74
N ARG A 8 -6.04 -0.66 8.39
CA ARG A 8 -7.20 -0.09 7.70
C ARG A 8 -6.79 1.04 6.78
N ARG A 9 -5.91 1.92 7.26
CA ARG A 9 -5.41 3.02 6.45
C ARG A 9 -4.69 2.49 5.21
N LYS A 10 -3.87 1.49 5.40
CA LYS A 10 -3.13 0.86 4.30
C LYS A 10 -4.08 0.26 3.28
N GLN A 11 -5.11 -0.44 3.72
CA GLN A 11 -6.10 -1.02 2.82
C GLN A 11 -6.86 0.05 2.07
N ALA A 12 -7.21 1.14 2.74
CA ALA A 12 -7.89 2.26 2.09
C ALA A 12 -7.02 2.89 1.01
N LEU A 13 -5.74 3.07 1.30
CA LEU A 13 -4.79 3.62 0.34
C LEU A 13 -4.64 2.69 -0.88
N ARG A 14 -4.55 1.39 -0.65
CA ARG A 14 -4.47 0.42 -1.73
C ARG A 14 -5.69 0.47 -2.62
N ARG A 15 -6.86 0.54 -2.02
CA ARG A 15 -8.11 0.59 -2.76
C ARG A 15 -8.19 1.85 -3.62
N THR A 16 -7.82 2.99 -3.03
CA THR A 16 -7.81 4.25 -3.77
C THR A 16 -6.83 4.20 -4.94
N ARG A 17 -5.65 3.63 -4.70
CA ARG A 17 -4.63 3.49 -5.75
C ARG A 17 -5.13 2.63 -6.91
N GLU A 18 -5.84 1.57 -6.60
CA GLU A 18 -6.36 0.66 -7.62
C GLU A 18 -7.51 1.27 -8.40
N ARG A 19 -8.47 1.84 -7.70
CA ARG A 19 -9.70 2.33 -8.32
C ARG A 19 -9.58 3.73 -8.86
N ARG A 20 -8.88 4.58 -8.15
CA ARG A 20 -8.76 5.99 -8.51
C ARG A 20 -7.32 6.47 -8.35
N PRO A 21 -6.45 6.09 -9.27
CA PRO A 21 -5.04 6.48 -9.17
C PRO A 21 -4.84 7.99 -9.25
N ASP A 22 -5.74 8.70 -9.93
CA ASP A 22 -5.68 10.16 -9.99
C ASP A 22 -5.91 10.78 -8.62
N MET A 23 -6.88 10.27 -7.87
CA MET A 23 -7.12 10.74 -6.51
C MET A 23 -5.99 10.34 -5.57
N TYR A 24 -5.41 9.18 -5.78
CA TYR A 24 -4.30 8.71 -4.97
C TYR A 24 -3.12 9.65 -5.09
N GLU A 25 -2.82 10.13 -6.28
CA GLU A 25 -1.74 11.09 -6.51
C GLU A 25 -2.00 12.42 -5.81
N LYS A 26 -3.26 12.81 -5.69
CA LYS A 26 -3.65 14.05 -5.04
C LYS A 26 -3.64 13.96 -3.53
N LEU A 27 -3.57 12.76 -2.97
CA LEU A 27 -3.56 12.59 -1.53
C LEU A 27 -2.26 13.15 -0.94
N ASP A 28 -2.41 13.85 0.19
CA ASP A 28 -1.25 14.37 0.91
C ASP A 28 -0.68 13.28 1.79
N LEU A 29 0.34 12.60 1.29
CA LEU A 29 0.99 11.51 1.98
C LEU A 29 2.37 11.91 2.49
N SER A 30 2.49 13.16 2.92
CA SER A 30 3.75 13.69 3.43
C SER A 30 3.99 13.37 4.90
N SER A 31 2.98 12.88 5.58
CA SER A 31 3.07 12.51 6.98
C SER A 31 4.03 11.33 7.18
N LYS A 32 4.72 11.31 8.32
CA LYS A 32 5.67 10.23 8.62
C LYS A 32 4.98 8.86 8.62
N GLN A 33 3.78 8.81 9.18
CA GLN A 33 3.01 7.56 9.22
C GLN A 33 2.62 7.12 7.82
N ASP A 34 2.21 8.05 6.99
CA ASP A 34 1.84 7.73 5.62
C ASP A 34 3.03 7.24 4.82
N LYS A 35 4.19 7.88 5.00
CA LYS A 35 5.41 7.44 4.33
C LYS A 35 5.78 6.02 4.75
N LYS A 36 5.64 5.72 6.02
CA LYS A 36 5.91 4.38 6.54
C LYS A 36 4.96 3.36 5.93
N LEU A 37 3.69 3.71 5.85
CA LEU A 37 2.68 2.83 5.24
C LEU A 37 2.98 2.57 3.77
N LEU A 38 3.40 3.61 3.06
CA LEU A 38 3.76 3.48 1.65
C LEU A 38 4.93 2.51 1.46
N LYS A 39 5.94 2.60 2.31
CA LYS A 39 7.06 1.68 2.26
C LYS A 39 6.62 0.25 2.52
N GLU A 40 5.75 0.05 3.48
CA GLU A 40 5.21 -1.28 3.79
C GLU A 40 4.42 -1.83 2.61
N MET A 41 3.64 -0.99 1.97
CA MET A 41 2.87 -1.38 0.79
C MET A 41 3.79 -1.80 -0.35
N GLU A 42 4.83 -1.04 -0.60
CA GLU A 42 5.80 -1.37 -1.64
C GLU A 42 6.49 -2.70 -1.36
N ALA A 43 6.89 -2.92 -0.12
CA ALA A 43 7.52 -4.16 0.27
C ALA A 43 6.58 -5.35 0.06
N GLU A 44 5.33 -5.20 0.44
CA GLU A 44 4.33 -6.24 0.24
C GLU A 44 4.08 -6.51 -1.23
N ASP A 45 4.03 -5.46 -2.03
CA ASP A 45 3.84 -5.60 -3.47
C ASP A 45 5.01 -6.35 -4.11
N LEU A 46 6.22 -6.03 -3.68
CA LEU A 46 7.41 -6.71 -4.19
C LEU A 46 7.41 -8.18 -3.80
N GLU A 47 7.06 -8.49 -2.56
CA GLU A 47 6.96 -9.88 -2.11
C GLU A 47 5.90 -10.64 -2.90
N ALA A 48 4.76 -10.03 -3.12
CA ALA A 48 3.69 -10.64 -3.90
C ALA A 48 4.13 -10.89 -5.33
N ALA A 49 4.84 -9.94 -5.92
CA ALA A 49 5.36 -10.10 -7.28
C ALA A 49 6.37 -11.24 -7.36
N GLU A 50 7.26 -11.33 -6.36
CA GLU A 50 8.24 -12.42 -6.31
C GLU A 50 7.55 -13.77 -6.16
N LYS A 51 6.53 -13.85 -5.31
CA LYS A 51 5.80 -15.09 -5.12
C LYS A 51 5.06 -15.51 -6.40
N LEU A 52 4.48 -14.54 -7.08
CA LEU A 52 3.81 -14.81 -8.35
C LEU A 52 4.78 -15.33 -9.39
N ASP A 53 5.96 -14.72 -9.44
CA ASP A 53 7.00 -15.12 -10.38
C ASP A 53 7.47 -16.54 -10.11
N SER A 54 7.67 -16.88 -8.83
CA SER A 54 8.13 -18.21 -8.46
C SER A 54 7.06 -19.28 -8.62
N GLN A 55 5.79 -18.90 -8.63
CA GLN A 55 4.70 -19.83 -8.81
C GLN A 55 4.39 -20.13 -10.27
N GLN A 56 4.85 -19.31 -11.17
CA GLN A 56 4.64 -19.53 -12.59
C GLN A 56 5.58 -20.62 -13.08
N PRO A 57 5.06 -21.58 -13.82
CA PRO A 57 5.90 -22.66 -14.37
C PRO A 57 6.83 -22.19 -15.46
#